data_90f949fb0ab3c2f6b0c1fba702afe95f
#
_entry.id   90f949fb0ab3c2f6b0c1fba702afe95f
#
_cell.length_a   1.000
_cell.length_b   1.000
_cell.length_c   1.000
_cell.angle_alpha   90.00
_cell.angle_beta   90.00
_cell.angle_gamma   90.00
#
_symmetry.space_group_name_H-M   'P 1'
#
loop_
_entity.id
_entity.type
_entity.pdbx_description
1 polymer ?
#
loop_
_entity_poly.entity_id
_entity_poly.type
_entity_poly.pdbx_seq_one_letter_code
_entity_poly.pdbx_strand_id
1 'polypeptide(L)'
;MRAVRATSDGVAVVDVPSPQAAGITDPVTVRPVSVGICGSDLHVIGMGPSGVTLGHEISAIHEGRPVAIQPMAFCGKCSACQRGDQHMCSVGGRRVHGIHIDGGMADELVVDAQCLVALPEGVSAEAASLVEPIAVGVHAVNKVDPVAGMRIAVIGAGTVGL
;
A
#
# COMPACT_ATOMS: atom_id res chain seq x y z
N MET A 1 12.13 -11.93 11.96
CA MET A 1 11.66 -12.13 10.58
C MET A 1 12.49 -11.29 9.63
N ARG A 2 12.53 -11.64 8.35
CA ARG A 2 13.24 -10.87 7.34
C ARG A 2 12.38 -9.69 6.88
N ALA A 3 13.02 -8.57 6.60
CA ALA A 3 12.37 -7.38 6.01
C ALA A 3 13.34 -6.63 5.10
N VAL A 4 12.82 -5.91 4.11
CA VAL A 4 13.62 -5.04 3.24
C VAL A 4 13.56 -3.62 3.77
N ARG A 5 14.72 -3.02 4.03
CA ARG A 5 14.84 -1.65 4.55
C ARG A 5 15.88 -0.84 3.80
N ALA A 6 15.68 0.48 3.77
CA ALA A 6 16.72 1.41 3.38
C ALA A 6 17.79 1.47 4.48
N THR A 7 19.06 1.37 4.08
CA THR A 7 20.26 1.41 4.92
C THR A 7 21.22 2.50 4.45
N SER A 8 22.31 2.72 5.17
CA SER A 8 23.37 3.65 4.71
C SER A 8 23.98 3.26 3.36
N ASP A 9 23.97 1.97 3.04
CA ASP A 9 24.61 1.40 1.85
C ASP A 9 23.60 1.09 0.73
N GLY A 10 22.37 1.61 0.84
CA GLY A 10 21.28 1.40 -0.11
C GLY A 10 20.14 0.55 0.48
N VAL A 11 19.79 -0.56 -0.15
CA VAL A 11 18.70 -1.45 0.28
C VAL A 11 19.26 -2.79 0.71
N ALA A 12 18.78 -3.30 1.85
CA ALA A 12 19.18 -4.61 2.35
C ALA A 12 18.02 -5.40 2.93
N VAL A 13 18.14 -6.73 2.88
CA VAL A 13 17.33 -7.64 3.69
C VAL A 13 17.95 -7.68 5.08
N VAL A 14 17.16 -7.35 6.09
CA VAL A 14 17.58 -7.28 7.48
C VAL A 14 16.67 -8.12 8.36
N ASP A 15 17.21 -8.60 9.49
CA ASP A 15 16.41 -9.24 10.52
C ASP A 15 15.79 -8.19 11.44
N VAL A 16 14.47 -8.28 11.59
CA VAL A 16 13.68 -7.40 12.45
C VAL A 16 12.80 -8.20 13.41
N PRO A 17 12.38 -7.63 14.54
CA PRO A 17 11.36 -8.23 15.39
C PRO A 17 10.07 -8.51 14.63
N SER A 18 9.22 -9.40 15.13
CA SER A 18 7.85 -9.59 14.60
C SER A 18 7.08 -8.28 14.65
N PRO A 19 6.18 -8.04 13.67
CA PRO A 19 5.46 -6.78 13.55
C PRO A 19 4.57 -6.55 14.79
N GLN A 20 4.42 -5.28 15.16
CA GLN A 20 3.66 -4.88 16.34
C GLN A 20 2.36 -4.21 15.93
N ALA A 21 1.30 -4.44 16.70
CA ALA A 21 -0.02 -3.86 16.50
C ALA A 21 -0.15 -2.40 16.97
N ALA A 22 0.97 -1.72 17.28
CA ALA A 22 0.96 -0.41 17.89
C ALA A 22 0.17 0.64 17.07
N GLY A 23 -0.90 1.16 17.67
CA GLY A 23 -1.76 2.19 17.10
C GLY A 23 -2.67 1.71 15.95
N ILE A 24 -2.88 0.41 15.79
CA ILE A 24 -3.86 -0.20 14.88
C ILE A 24 -5.11 -0.54 15.69
N THR A 25 -6.29 -0.22 15.16
CA THR A 25 -7.56 -0.36 15.90
C THR A 25 -8.03 -1.81 15.91
N ASP A 26 -8.00 -2.46 14.77
CA ASP A 26 -8.40 -3.86 14.58
C ASP A 26 -7.25 -4.61 13.89
N PRO A 27 -6.19 -4.97 14.64
CA PRO A 27 -4.97 -5.50 14.05
C PRO A 27 -5.15 -6.95 13.58
N VAL A 28 -4.77 -7.21 12.35
CA VAL A 28 -4.68 -8.55 11.78
C VAL A 28 -3.29 -8.77 11.19
N THR A 29 -2.79 -9.98 11.31
CA THR A 29 -1.52 -10.38 10.70
C THR A 29 -1.79 -10.98 9.32
N VAL A 30 -1.04 -10.51 8.34
CA VAL A 30 -1.06 -11.03 6.96
C VAL A 30 0.33 -11.51 6.55
N ARG A 31 0.39 -12.42 5.61
CA ARG A 31 1.65 -12.88 5.00
C ARG A 31 1.73 -12.34 3.57
N PRO A 32 2.59 -11.35 3.30
CA PRO A 32 2.79 -10.84 1.95
C PRO A 32 3.20 -11.94 0.96
N VAL A 33 2.63 -11.92 -0.23
CA VAL A 33 2.92 -12.85 -1.33
C VAL A 33 3.69 -12.13 -2.43
N SER A 34 3.21 -10.95 -2.80
CA SER A 34 3.83 -10.10 -3.82
C SER A 34 3.73 -8.64 -3.37
N VAL A 35 4.79 -7.90 -3.58
CA VAL A 35 4.85 -6.47 -3.25
C VAL A 35 5.52 -5.75 -4.41
N GLY A 36 4.80 -4.82 -5.02
CA GLY A 36 5.33 -3.98 -6.10
C GLY A 36 6.38 -3.00 -5.59
N ILE A 37 7.27 -2.60 -6.49
CA ILE A 37 8.26 -1.55 -6.24
C ILE A 37 7.77 -0.28 -6.91
N CYS A 38 7.43 0.72 -6.12
CA CYS A 38 6.97 2.02 -6.57
C CYS A 38 8.11 3.05 -6.65
N GLY A 39 7.92 4.10 -7.43
CA GLY A 39 8.82 5.27 -7.41
C GLY A 39 8.93 5.91 -6.03
N SER A 40 7.91 5.79 -5.19
CA SER A 40 7.92 6.24 -3.78
C SER A 40 8.92 5.47 -2.93
N ASP A 41 9.11 4.16 -3.17
CA ASP A 41 10.13 3.38 -2.45
C ASP A 41 11.53 3.89 -2.78
N LEU A 42 11.79 4.18 -4.06
CA LEU A 42 13.07 4.77 -4.50
C LEU A 42 13.31 6.13 -3.85
N HIS A 43 12.25 6.93 -3.68
CA HIS A 43 12.34 8.22 -3.00
C HIS A 43 12.67 8.04 -1.49
N VAL A 44 12.00 7.12 -0.81
CA VAL A 44 12.30 6.80 0.61
C VAL A 44 13.75 6.32 0.76
N ILE A 45 14.22 5.45 -0.14
CA ILE A 45 15.61 4.97 -0.16
C ILE A 45 16.58 6.16 -0.33
N GLY A 46 16.27 7.09 -1.24
CA GLY A 46 17.09 8.28 -1.50
C GLY A 46 17.17 9.25 -0.31
N MET A 47 16.23 9.20 0.64
CA MET A 47 16.29 9.98 1.89
C MET A 47 17.22 9.35 2.95
N GLY A 48 17.72 8.15 2.71
CA GLY A 48 18.60 7.42 3.62
C GLY A 48 17.85 6.45 4.56
N PRO A 49 18.53 5.92 5.59
CA PRO A 49 17.95 4.92 6.50
C PRO A 49 16.68 5.43 7.18
N SER A 50 15.57 4.76 6.93
CA SER A 50 14.25 5.16 7.46
C SER A 50 13.82 4.37 8.70
N GLY A 51 14.43 3.20 8.96
CA GLY A 51 13.99 2.25 9.99
C GLY A 51 12.66 1.56 9.70
N VAL A 52 12.01 1.91 8.58
CA VAL A 52 10.72 1.37 8.14
C VAL A 52 10.94 0.28 7.10
N THR A 53 10.18 -0.79 7.16
CA THR A 53 10.11 -1.82 6.11
C THR A 53 9.44 -1.24 4.88
N LEU A 54 10.03 -1.43 3.69
CA LEU A 54 9.53 -0.87 2.43
C LEU A 54 8.31 -1.61 1.89
N GLY A 55 7.70 -1.05 0.84
CA GLY A 55 6.65 -1.64 0.01
C GLY A 55 5.24 -1.34 0.48
N HIS A 56 4.45 -0.74 -0.42
CA HIS A 56 3.04 -0.35 -0.19
C HIS A 56 2.07 -0.90 -1.23
N GLU A 57 2.55 -1.49 -2.32
CA GLU A 57 1.75 -2.18 -3.33
C GLU A 57 1.65 -3.66 -2.94
N ILE A 58 0.78 -4.01 -2.00
CA ILE A 58 0.85 -5.27 -1.24
C ILE A 58 -0.29 -6.21 -1.62
N SER A 59 0.04 -7.44 -1.97
CA SER A 59 -0.85 -8.56 -1.87
C SER A 59 -0.39 -9.53 -0.78
N ALA A 60 -1.34 -10.17 -0.11
CA ALA A 60 -1.05 -11.03 1.03
C ALA A 60 -2.04 -12.18 1.16
N ILE A 61 -1.72 -13.13 2.03
CA ILE A 61 -2.66 -14.14 2.53
C ILE A 61 -3.11 -13.76 3.93
N HIS A 62 -4.42 -13.69 4.12
CA HIS A 62 -5.07 -13.58 5.42
C HIS A 62 -6.04 -14.73 5.61
N GLU A 63 -5.90 -15.51 6.69
CA GLU A 63 -6.73 -16.69 6.99
C GLU A 63 -6.89 -17.66 5.79
N GLY A 64 -5.81 -17.89 5.05
CA GLY A 64 -5.79 -18.77 3.89
C GLY A 64 -6.40 -18.18 2.61
N ARG A 65 -6.84 -16.93 2.61
CA ARG A 65 -7.45 -16.25 1.46
C ARG A 65 -6.54 -15.14 0.93
N PRO A 66 -6.42 -14.99 -0.40
CA PRO A 66 -5.67 -13.89 -0.97
C PRO A 66 -6.44 -12.57 -0.82
N VAL A 67 -5.70 -11.53 -0.46
CA VAL A 67 -6.20 -10.16 -0.29
C VAL A 67 -5.22 -9.15 -0.89
N ALA A 68 -5.71 -8.02 -1.36
CA ALA A 68 -4.90 -6.82 -1.53
C ALA A 68 -4.97 -5.97 -0.27
N ILE A 69 -3.95 -5.17 -0.02
CA ILE A 69 -3.90 -4.29 1.15
C ILE A 69 -4.03 -2.84 0.69
N GLN A 70 -5.03 -2.13 1.24
CA GLN A 70 -5.06 -0.67 1.16
C GLN A 70 -3.93 -0.13 2.04
N PRO A 71 -2.90 0.53 1.47
CA PRO A 71 -1.69 0.84 2.24
C PRO A 71 -1.89 1.97 3.24
N MET A 72 -2.94 2.78 3.08
CA MET A 72 -3.22 3.91 3.96
C MET A 72 -4.22 3.52 5.05
N ALA A 73 -3.76 3.52 6.30
CA ALA A 73 -4.65 3.35 7.44
C ALA A 73 -5.58 4.58 7.57
N PHE A 74 -6.83 4.35 7.93
CA PHE A 74 -7.83 5.40 8.12
C PHE A 74 -8.68 5.14 9.38
N CYS A 75 -9.29 6.18 9.94
CA CYS A 75 -9.98 6.05 11.23
C CYS A 75 -11.46 5.61 11.11
N GLY A 76 -12.05 5.64 9.92
CA GLY A 76 -13.45 5.32 9.67
C GLY A 76 -14.48 6.32 10.25
N LYS A 77 -14.07 7.31 11.06
CA LYS A 77 -14.97 8.14 11.88
C LYS A 77 -14.93 9.62 11.53
N CYS A 78 -13.84 10.16 10.97
CA CYS A 78 -13.77 11.58 10.62
C CYS A 78 -14.65 11.90 9.39
N SER A 79 -14.92 13.17 9.18
CA SER A 79 -15.79 13.64 8.09
C SER A 79 -15.32 13.18 6.70
N ALA A 80 -14.00 13.10 6.48
CA ALA A 80 -13.45 12.59 5.24
C ALA A 80 -13.78 11.10 5.06
N CYS A 81 -13.54 10.27 6.08
CA CYS A 81 -13.87 8.84 6.02
C CYS A 81 -15.37 8.61 5.80
N GLN A 82 -16.23 9.38 6.47
CA GLN A 82 -17.69 9.26 6.33
C GLN A 82 -18.19 9.61 4.92
N ARG A 83 -17.45 10.44 4.17
CA ARG A 83 -17.75 10.76 2.77
C ARG A 83 -17.09 9.79 1.77
N GLY A 84 -16.32 8.80 2.23
CA GLY A 84 -15.55 7.90 1.36
C GLY A 84 -14.18 8.45 0.93
N ASP A 85 -13.81 9.65 1.39
CA ASP A 85 -12.51 10.28 1.12
C ASP A 85 -11.43 9.79 2.12
N GLN A 86 -11.26 8.48 2.26
CA GLN A 86 -10.37 7.88 3.26
C GLN A 86 -8.92 8.38 3.13
N HIS A 87 -8.48 8.68 1.90
CA HIS A 87 -7.16 9.24 1.61
C HIS A 87 -6.95 10.63 2.23
N MET A 88 -8.02 11.32 2.61
CA MET A 88 -8.00 12.60 3.33
C MET A 88 -8.24 12.45 4.84
N CYS A 89 -8.08 11.24 5.37
CA CYS A 89 -8.29 10.98 6.79
C CYS A 89 -7.31 11.80 7.65
N SER A 90 -7.86 12.63 8.54
CA SER A 90 -7.06 13.50 9.42
C SER A 90 -6.23 12.75 10.46
N VAL A 91 -6.62 11.51 10.79
CA VAL A 91 -5.94 10.66 11.77
C VAL A 91 -5.00 9.66 11.09
N GLY A 92 -5.44 9.06 9.97
CA GLY A 92 -4.71 8.00 9.26
C GLY A 92 -3.78 8.50 8.15
N GLY A 93 -3.97 9.72 7.65
CA GLY A 93 -3.32 10.22 6.44
C GLY A 93 -1.79 10.36 6.47
N ARG A 94 -1.17 10.09 7.65
CA ARG A 94 0.30 10.00 7.81
C ARG A 94 0.77 8.59 8.18
N ARG A 95 -0.05 7.58 7.94
CA ARG A 95 0.22 6.18 8.29
C ARG A 95 0.09 5.31 7.05
N VAL A 96 0.97 5.56 6.08
CA VAL A 96 1.07 4.76 4.86
C VAL A 96 2.10 3.67 5.10
N HIS A 97 1.70 2.41 4.94
CA HIS A 97 2.59 1.26 4.97
C HIS A 97 3.71 1.44 3.95
N GLY A 98 4.93 1.05 4.30
CA GLY A 98 6.11 1.18 3.44
C GLY A 98 6.70 2.58 3.34
N ILE A 99 6.03 3.61 3.92
CA ILE A 99 6.49 5.01 3.89
C ILE A 99 6.62 5.57 5.31
N HIS A 100 5.56 5.50 6.11
CA HIS A 100 5.51 6.05 7.47
C HIS A 100 5.52 4.97 8.55
N ILE A 101 5.04 3.79 8.21
CA ILE A 101 4.98 2.59 9.07
C ILE A 101 5.44 1.39 8.24
N ASP A 102 5.78 0.29 8.91
CA ASP A 102 6.28 -0.91 8.23
C ASP A 102 5.36 -1.37 7.10
N GLY A 103 5.97 -1.67 5.95
CA GLY A 103 5.33 -2.12 4.72
C GLY A 103 5.44 -3.61 4.47
N GLY A 104 5.02 -4.02 3.28
CA GLY A 104 4.82 -5.42 2.91
C GLY A 104 6.07 -6.19 2.47
N MET A 105 7.22 -5.55 2.29
CA MET A 105 8.45 -6.26 1.92
C MET A 105 9.07 -6.97 3.13
N ALA A 106 8.29 -7.87 3.75
CA ALA A 106 8.65 -8.66 4.93
C ALA A 106 7.97 -10.02 4.91
N ASP A 107 8.41 -10.93 5.80
CA ASP A 107 7.78 -12.24 5.95
C ASP A 107 6.35 -12.13 6.51
N GLU A 108 6.08 -11.13 7.36
CA GLU A 108 4.77 -10.84 7.97
C GLU A 108 4.55 -9.33 8.07
N LEU A 109 3.28 -8.93 8.07
CA LEU A 109 2.84 -7.55 8.26
C LEU A 109 1.59 -7.52 9.13
N VAL A 110 1.48 -6.54 10.02
CA VAL A 110 0.23 -6.25 10.76
C VAL A 110 -0.43 -5.04 10.12
N VAL A 111 -1.70 -5.20 9.75
CA VAL A 111 -2.54 -4.15 9.16
C VAL A 111 -3.84 -4.02 9.95
N ASP A 112 -4.56 -2.93 9.75
CA ASP A 112 -5.93 -2.81 10.24
C ASP A 112 -6.85 -3.67 9.36
N ALA A 113 -7.77 -4.46 9.95
CA ALA A 113 -8.67 -5.35 9.21
C ALA A 113 -9.48 -4.61 8.12
N GLN A 114 -9.82 -3.34 8.35
CA GLN A 114 -10.50 -2.51 7.35
C GLN A 114 -9.66 -2.19 6.10
N CYS A 115 -8.34 -2.42 6.15
CA CYS A 115 -7.44 -2.26 5.00
C CYS A 115 -7.38 -3.51 4.11
N LEU A 116 -8.02 -4.61 4.50
CA LEU A 116 -8.11 -5.83 3.69
C LEU A 116 -9.12 -5.62 2.56
N VAL A 117 -8.66 -5.83 1.33
CA VAL A 117 -9.49 -5.78 0.13
C VAL A 117 -9.61 -7.18 -0.44
N ALA A 118 -10.82 -7.74 -0.42
CA ALA A 118 -11.10 -9.04 -1.00
C ALA A 118 -10.89 -9.00 -2.51
N LEU A 119 -10.26 -10.05 -3.06
CA LEU A 119 -10.03 -10.15 -4.49
C LEU A 119 -11.23 -10.78 -5.19
N PRO A 120 -11.57 -10.31 -6.40
CA PRO A 120 -12.51 -11.01 -7.28
C PRO A 120 -12.01 -12.41 -7.63
N GLU A 121 -12.94 -13.31 -7.97
CA GLU A 121 -12.61 -14.64 -8.47
C GLU A 121 -11.71 -14.54 -9.72
N GLY A 122 -10.69 -15.38 -9.78
CA GLY A 122 -9.74 -15.45 -10.89
C GLY A 122 -8.55 -14.48 -10.77
N VAL A 123 -8.53 -13.57 -9.78
CA VAL A 123 -7.34 -12.74 -9.51
C VAL A 123 -6.39 -13.51 -8.60
N SER A 124 -5.17 -13.76 -9.09
CA SER A 124 -4.15 -14.46 -8.30
C SER A 124 -3.55 -13.54 -7.23
N ALA A 125 -3.03 -14.15 -6.15
CA ALA A 125 -2.34 -13.39 -5.11
C ALA A 125 -1.11 -12.64 -5.66
N GLU A 126 -0.41 -13.22 -6.64
CA GLU A 126 0.76 -12.58 -7.26
C GLU A 126 0.37 -11.31 -8.03
N ALA A 127 -0.74 -11.37 -8.80
CA ALA A 127 -1.22 -10.23 -9.57
C ALA A 127 -1.85 -9.14 -8.70
N ALA A 128 -2.29 -9.47 -7.50
CA ALA A 128 -3.03 -8.56 -6.65
C ALA A 128 -2.20 -7.39 -6.09
N SER A 129 -0.87 -7.45 -6.16
CA SER A 129 -0.02 -6.28 -5.87
C SER A 129 -0.25 -5.11 -6.84
N LEU A 130 -0.80 -5.38 -8.04
CA LEU A 130 -1.17 -4.35 -9.01
C LEU A 130 -2.46 -3.60 -8.65
N VAL A 131 -3.22 -4.06 -7.67
CA VAL A 131 -4.49 -3.39 -7.25
C VAL A 131 -4.24 -1.96 -6.79
N GLU A 132 -3.17 -1.73 -6.04
CA GLU A 132 -2.83 -0.39 -5.54
C GLU A 132 -2.50 0.58 -6.68
N PRO A 133 -1.51 0.34 -7.56
CA PRO A 133 -1.20 1.29 -8.63
C PRO A 133 -2.35 1.46 -9.64
N ILE A 134 -3.15 0.42 -9.89
CA ILE A 134 -4.37 0.55 -10.71
C ILE A 134 -5.38 1.47 -10.01
N ALA A 135 -5.56 1.36 -8.69
CA ALA A 135 -6.45 2.23 -7.93
C ALA A 135 -6.01 3.70 -8.01
N VAL A 136 -4.71 3.98 -8.04
CA VAL A 136 -4.17 5.34 -8.27
C VAL A 136 -4.59 5.85 -9.65
N GLY A 137 -4.44 5.03 -10.70
CA GLY A 137 -4.87 5.38 -12.06
C GLY A 137 -6.37 5.64 -12.16
N VAL A 138 -7.20 4.74 -11.60
CA VAL A 138 -8.66 4.89 -11.55
C VAL A 138 -9.04 6.17 -10.79
N HIS A 139 -8.39 6.47 -9.67
CA HIS A 139 -8.64 7.70 -8.92
C HIS A 139 -8.33 8.95 -9.75
N ALA A 140 -7.22 8.96 -10.48
CA ALA A 140 -6.84 10.06 -11.37
C ALA A 140 -7.88 10.27 -12.48
N VAL A 141 -8.34 9.20 -13.12
CA VAL A 141 -9.40 9.25 -14.15
C VAL A 141 -10.69 9.79 -13.56
N ASN A 142 -11.11 9.31 -12.39
CA ASN A 142 -12.32 9.78 -11.72
C ASN A 142 -12.26 11.28 -11.33
N LYS A 143 -11.06 11.83 -11.09
CA LYS A 143 -10.89 13.28 -10.83
C LYS A 143 -11.09 14.14 -12.07
N VAL A 144 -10.81 13.60 -13.24
CA VAL A 144 -11.06 14.29 -14.53
C VAL A 144 -12.53 14.22 -14.92
N ASP A 145 -13.28 13.22 -14.43
CA ASP A 145 -14.67 12.93 -14.76
C ASP A 145 -14.90 12.90 -16.30
N PRO A 146 -14.22 11.99 -17.03
CA PRO A 146 -14.22 12.02 -18.48
C PRO A 146 -15.58 11.67 -19.06
N VAL A 147 -15.99 12.40 -20.09
CA VAL A 147 -17.23 12.14 -20.84
C VAL A 147 -16.91 11.64 -22.25
N ALA A 148 -17.86 10.95 -22.86
CA ALA A 148 -17.71 10.45 -24.22
C ALA A 148 -17.34 11.56 -25.20
N GLY A 149 -16.30 11.32 -26.02
CA GLY A 149 -15.77 12.30 -26.99
C GLY A 149 -14.72 13.27 -26.42
N MET A 150 -14.44 13.26 -25.11
CA MET A 150 -13.35 14.04 -24.54
C MET A 150 -12.00 13.57 -25.10
N ARG A 151 -11.11 14.51 -25.39
CA ARG A 151 -9.73 14.23 -25.79
C ARG A 151 -8.83 14.40 -24.56
N ILE A 152 -8.17 13.33 -24.17
CA ILE A 152 -7.29 13.27 -22.99
C ILE A 152 -5.86 13.02 -23.47
N ALA A 153 -4.90 13.75 -22.90
CA ALA A 153 -3.48 13.48 -23.08
C ALA A 153 -2.91 12.95 -21.74
N VAL A 154 -2.24 11.81 -21.81
CA VAL A 154 -1.47 11.27 -20.68
C VAL A 154 0.01 11.56 -20.94
N ILE A 155 0.66 12.27 -20.02
CA ILE A 155 2.07 12.62 -20.12
C ILE A 155 2.87 11.67 -19.23
N GLY A 156 3.60 10.76 -19.86
CA GLY A 156 4.36 9.69 -19.22
C GLY A 156 3.70 8.32 -19.42
N ALA A 157 4.47 7.35 -19.90
CA ALA A 157 4.06 5.97 -20.15
C ALA A 157 4.79 5.01 -19.17
N GLY A 158 4.85 5.40 -17.91
CA GLY A 158 5.33 4.55 -16.82
C GLY A 158 4.17 3.73 -16.21
N THR A 159 4.44 3.05 -15.09
CA THR A 159 3.50 2.12 -14.41
C THR A 159 2.11 2.73 -14.13
N VAL A 160 2.04 4.03 -13.83
CA VAL A 160 0.78 4.73 -13.55
C VAL A 160 0.16 5.34 -14.80
N GLY A 161 0.95 5.61 -15.86
CA GLY A 161 0.48 6.26 -17.09
C GLY A 161 -0.01 5.29 -18.17
N LEU A 162 0.19 3.99 -17.99
CA LEU A 162 -0.28 2.92 -18.86
C LEU A 162 -1.65 2.45 -18.42
#